data_5082d8b880eae842443ab14832e873e5
#
_entry.id   5082d8b880eae842443ab14832e873e5
#
_cell.length_a   1.000
_cell.length_b   1.000
_cell.length_c   1.000
_cell.angle_alpha   90.00
_cell.angle_beta   90.00
_cell.angle_gamma   90.00
#
_symmetry.space_group_name_H-M   'P 1'
#
loop_
_entity.id
_entity.type
_entity.pdbx_description
1 polymer ?
#
loop_
_entity_poly.entity_id
_entity_poly.type
_entity_poly.pdbx_seq_one_letter_code
_entity_poly.pdbx_strand_id
1 'polypeptide(L)'
;MEHKQEDLTTQLKELATLLNKIERTYATERSKTIGELQNKIWDEPTLQTEELYFLQDLAGDLNFYEPVERDRDTALGYYDDERLLELTGTAQKKIESFLAA
;
A
#
# COMPACT_ATOMS: atom_id res chain seq x y z
N MET A 1 11.62 -21.37 12.32
CA MET A 1 11.68 -21.57 10.88
C MET A 1 10.34 -21.43 10.23
N GLU A 2 9.38 -22.19 10.66
CA GLU A 2 7.99 -22.00 10.24
C GLU A 2 7.47 -20.63 10.62
N HIS A 3 8.00 -20.07 11.71
CA HIS A 3 7.61 -18.73 12.18
C HIS A 3 7.85 -17.63 11.16
N LYS A 4 8.94 -17.73 10.38
CA LYS A 4 9.27 -16.74 9.38
C LYS A 4 8.24 -16.68 8.26
N GLN A 5 7.76 -17.83 7.83
CA GLN A 5 6.76 -17.94 6.78
C GLN A 5 5.39 -17.53 7.27
N GLU A 6 5.04 -17.90 8.50
CA GLU A 6 3.80 -17.47 9.14
C GLU A 6 3.78 -15.95 9.33
N ASP A 7 4.91 -15.37 9.76
CA ASP A 7 5.03 -13.94 9.94
C ASP A 7 4.82 -13.21 8.62
N LEU A 8 5.43 -13.70 7.54
CA LEU A 8 5.26 -13.10 6.22
C LEU A 8 3.80 -13.17 5.78
N THR A 9 3.17 -14.32 5.91
CA THR A 9 1.75 -14.49 5.57
C THR A 9 0.88 -13.54 6.37
N THR A 10 1.11 -13.44 7.67
CA THR A 10 0.38 -12.54 8.55
C THR A 10 0.57 -11.08 8.12
N GLN A 11 1.81 -10.67 7.83
CA GLN A 11 2.10 -9.31 7.40
C GLN A 11 1.43 -8.99 6.07
N LEU A 12 1.44 -9.90 5.12
CA LEU A 12 0.78 -9.69 3.83
C LEU A 12 -0.73 -9.59 3.97
N LYS A 13 -1.34 -10.37 4.85
CA LYS A 13 -2.78 -10.28 5.13
C LYS A 13 -3.14 -8.94 5.77
N GLU A 14 -2.30 -8.44 6.67
CA GLU A 14 -2.50 -7.13 7.29
C GLU A 14 -2.39 -6.02 6.27
N LEU A 15 -1.44 -6.11 5.33
CA LEU A 15 -1.32 -5.15 4.24
C LEU A 15 -2.56 -5.18 3.34
N ALA A 16 -3.05 -6.37 3.01
CA ALA A 16 -4.27 -6.51 2.21
C ALA A 16 -5.47 -5.87 2.90
N THR A 17 -5.56 -6.01 4.23
CA THR A 17 -6.60 -5.38 5.02
C THR A 17 -6.50 -3.85 4.94
N LEU A 18 -5.29 -3.30 5.07
CA LEU A 18 -5.07 -1.86 4.97
C LEU A 18 -5.40 -1.34 3.57
N LEU A 19 -4.99 -2.06 2.52
CA LEU A 19 -5.31 -1.68 1.14
C LEU A 19 -6.81 -1.66 0.91
N ASN A 20 -7.51 -2.67 1.41
CA ASN A 20 -8.97 -2.72 1.32
C ASN A 20 -9.62 -1.57 2.08
N LYS A 21 -9.07 -1.21 3.24
CA LYS A 21 -9.56 -0.09 4.02
C LYS A 21 -9.36 1.24 3.29
N ILE A 22 -8.25 1.40 2.58
CA ILE A 22 -8.01 2.59 1.76
C ILE A 22 -9.12 2.75 0.71
N GLU A 23 -9.51 1.66 0.07
CA GLU A 23 -10.58 1.68 -0.93
C GLU A 23 -11.94 2.04 -0.35
N ARG A 24 -12.18 1.74 0.92
CA ARG A 24 -13.47 1.94 1.59
C ARG A 24 -13.57 3.23 2.38
N THR A 25 -12.48 3.95 2.56
CA THR A 25 -12.45 5.18 3.35
C THR A 25 -12.32 6.40 2.45
N TYR A 26 -12.50 7.57 3.05
CA TYR A 26 -12.47 8.84 2.34
C TYR A 26 -11.71 9.88 3.16
N ALA A 27 -11.22 10.91 2.48
CA ALA A 27 -10.64 12.11 3.09
C ALA A 27 -9.59 11.79 4.16
N THR A 28 -9.76 12.36 5.36
CA THR A 28 -8.80 12.24 6.45
C THR A 28 -8.54 10.79 6.87
N GLU A 29 -9.59 9.98 6.92
CA GLU A 29 -9.45 8.58 7.31
C GLU A 29 -8.65 7.78 6.27
N ARG A 30 -8.88 8.06 5.00
CA ARG A 30 -8.11 7.45 3.91
C ARG A 30 -6.63 7.82 4.02
N SER A 31 -6.34 9.10 4.23
CA SER A 31 -4.95 9.58 4.39
C SER A 31 -4.26 8.95 5.60
N LYS A 32 -4.98 8.79 6.70
CA LYS A 32 -4.47 8.12 7.89
C LYS A 32 -4.12 6.66 7.60
N THR A 33 -5.01 5.97 6.89
CA THR A 33 -4.80 4.57 6.54
C THR A 33 -3.60 4.40 5.60
N ILE A 34 -3.44 5.33 4.65
CA ILE A 34 -2.27 5.36 3.77
C ILE A 34 -0.98 5.46 4.60
N GLY A 35 -0.97 6.35 5.60
CA GLY A 35 0.18 6.50 6.50
C GLY A 35 0.48 5.22 7.27
N GLU A 36 -0.55 4.53 7.75
CA GLU A 36 -0.38 3.25 8.43
C GLU A 36 0.23 2.20 7.51
N LEU A 37 -0.23 2.13 6.26
CA LEU A 37 0.30 1.21 5.27
C LEU A 37 1.77 1.50 4.96
N GLN A 38 2.12 2.76 4.74
CA GLN A 38 3.48 3.17 4.47
C GLN A 38 4.43 2.81 5.61
N ASN A 39 4.02 3.10 6.85
CA ASN A 39 4.82 2.79 8.01
C ASN A 39 5.06 1.28 8.15
N LYS A 40 4.03 0.49 7.92
CA LYS A 40 4.15 -0.96 7.99
C LYS A 40 5.13 -1.49 6.95
N ILE A 41 5.07 -0.98 5.72
CA ILE A 41 5.97 -1.41 4.64
C ILE A 41 7.43 -1.09 5.00
N TRP A 42 7.69 0.12 5.52
CA TRP A 42 9.06 0.52 5.84
C TRP A 42 9.60 -0.08 7.13
N ASP A 43 8.73 -0.30 8.12
CA ASP A 43 9.16 -0.72 9.45
C ASP A 43 9.21 -2.24 9.66
N GLU A 44 8.59 -3.02 8.77
CA GLU A 44 8.52 -4.47 8.94
C GLU A 44 9.63 -5.19 8.16
N PRO A 45 10.64 -5.76 8.86
CA PRO A 45 11.77 -6.41 8.17
C PRO A 45 11.37 -7.58 7.26
N THR A 46 10.32 -8.31 7.59
CA THR A 46 9.89 -9.45 6.77
C THR A 46 9.41 -9.02 5.38
N LEU A 47 9.05 -7.74 5.21
CA LEU A 47 8.60 -7.20 3.94
C LEU A 47 9.75 -6.62 3.09
N GLN A 48 10.97 -6.63 3.61
CA GLN A 48 12.15 -6.03 2.95
C GLN A 48 12.91 -7.07 2.12
N THR A 49 12.20 -7.80 1.27
CA THR A 49 12.81 -8.78 0.38
C THR A 49 12.70 -8.33 -1.06
N GLU A 50 13.60 -8.84 -1.92
CA GLU A 50 13.61 -8.49 -3.33
C GLU A 50 12.28 -8.75 -4.01
N GLU A 51 11.65 -9.86 -3.69
CA GLU A 51 10.35 -10.24 -4.27
C GLU A 51 9.23 -9.28 -3.89
N LEU A 52 9.40 -8.54 -2.80
CA LEU A 52 8.41 -7.62 -2.27
C LEU A 52 8.79 -6.16 -2.46
N TYR A 53 9.79 -5.85 -3.26
CA TYR A 53 10.18 -4.46 -3.51
C TYR A 53 9.05 -3.63 -4.12
N PHE A 54 8.09 -4.25 -4.79
CA PHE A 54 6.93 -3.52 -5.28
C PHE A 54 6.15 -2.81 -4.16
N LEU A 55 6.27 -3.30 -2.92
CA LEU A 55 5.65 -2.63 -1.77
C LEU A 55 6.35 -1.32 -1.45
N GLN A 56 7.67 -1.28 -1.57
CA GLN A 56 8.43 -0.03 -1.36
C GLN A 56 8.09 0.98 -2.45
N ASP A 57 7.96 0.53 -3.70
CA ASP A 57 7.54 1.39 -4.79
C ASP A 57 6.14 1.96 -4.53
N LEU A 58 5.23 1.11 -4.05
CA LEU A 58 3.89 1.55 -3.67
C LEU A 58 3.94 2.59 -2.57
N ALA A 59 4.71 2.33 -1.50
CA ALA A 59 4.82 3.27 -0.38
C ALA A 59 5.33 4.63 -0.84
N GLY A 60 6.31 4.65 -1.75
CA GLY A 60 6.82 5.88 -2.35
C GLY A 60 5.76 6.59 -3.19
N ASP A 61 5.06 5.84 -4.03
CA ASP A 61 4.01 6.39 -4.90
C ASP A 61 2.87 7.01 -4.08
N LEU A 62 2.56 6.43 -2.92
CA LEU A 62 1.47 6.94 -2.08
C LEU A 62 1.75 8.34 -1.51
N ASN A 63 2.99 8.80 -1.51
CA ASN A 63 3.34 10.16 -1.12
C ASN A 63 2.78 11.20 -2.10
N PHE A 64 2.44 10.79 -3.32
CA PHE A 64 1.95 11.69 -4.37
C PHE A 64 0.43 11.70 -4.51
N TYR A 65 -0.26 11.05 -3.60
CA TYR A 65 -1.71 11.10 -3.57
C TYR A 65 -2.17 12.44 -2.98
N GLU A 66 -2.98 13.18 -3.75
CA GLU A 66 -3.59 14.42 -3.30
C GLU A 66 -5.06 14.45 -3.70
N PRO A 67 -5.99 14.28 -2.75
CA PRO A 67 -7.42 14.25 -3.05
C PRO A 67 -8.03 15.60 -3.41
N VAL A 68 -7.41 16.70 -2.99
CA VAL A 68 -7.92 18.04 -3.24
C VAL A 68 -7.38 18.56 -4.57
N GLU A 69 -8.27 18.73 -5.55
CA GLU A 69 -7.88 19.10 -6.92
C GLU A 69 -7.01 20.37 -6.97
N ARG A 70 -7.38 21.39 -6.23
CA ARG A 70 -6.65 22.67 -6.25
C ARG A 70 -5.23 22.57 -5.71
N ASP A 71 -4.97 21.57 -4.84
CA ASP A 71 -3.67 21.37 -4.22
C ASP A 71 -2.82 20.36 -4.99
N ARG A 72 -3.42 19.76 -6.02
CA ARG A 72 -2.77 18.69 -6.79
C ARG A 72 -1.88 19.28 -7.88
N ASP A 73 -0.57 19.12 -7.71
CA ASP A 73 0.38 19.53 -8.74
C ASP A 73 0.72 18.34 -9.64
N THR A 74 0.02 18.24 -10.76
CA THR A 74 0.21 17.13 -11.70
C THR A 74 1.57 17.17 -12.38
N ALA A 75 2.20 18.34 -12.48
CA ALA A 75 3.54 18.47 -13.02
C ALA A 75 4.59 17.82 -12.13
N LEU A 76 4.33 17.72 -10.83
CA LEU A 76 5.19 17.04 -9.86
C LEU A 76 4.79 15.58 -9.62
N GLY A 77 3.80 15.06 -10.37
CA GLY A 77 3.39 13.67 -10.26
C GLY A 77 2.28 13.38 -9.26
N TYR A 78 1.69 14.41 -8.66
CA TYR A 78 0.55 14.21 -7.75
C TYR A 78 -0.67 13.73 -8.51
N TYR A 79 -1.47 12.86 -7.89
CA TYR A 79 -2.57 12.18 -8.56
C TYR A 79 -3.83 12.09 -7.68
N ASP A 80 -4.94 11.72 -8.30
CA ASP A 80 -6.26 11.69 -7.70
C ASP A 80 -6.67 10.31 -7.16
N ASP A 81 -7.91 10.21 -6.70
CA ASP A 81 -8.49 8.98 -6.16
C ASP A 81 -8.50 7.83 -7.19
N GLU A 82 -8.76 8.14 -8.45
CA GLU A 82 -8.83 7.11 -9.49
C GLU A 82 -7.49 6.40 -9.62
N ARG A 83 -6.41 7.16 -9.70
CA ARG A 83 -5.07 6.59 -9.80
C ARG A 83 -4.68 5.84 -8.52
N LEU A 84 -5.10 6.37 -7.36
CA LEU A 84 -4.88 5.70 -6.08
C LEU A 84 -5.47 4.30 -6.09
N LEU A 85 -6.73 4.18 -6.53
CA LEU A 85 -7.42 2.88 -6.54
C LEU A 85 -6.80 1.91 -7.53
N GLU A 86 -6.25 2.38 -8.64
CA GLU A 86 -5.48 1.54 -9.55
C GLU A 86 -4.24 0.97 -8.86
N LEU A 87 -3.50 1.82 -8.15
CA LEU A 87 -2.27 1.41 -7.46
C LEU A 87 -2.56 0.39 -6.35
N THR A 88 -3.57 0.66 -5.53
CA THR A 88 -3.94 -0.24 -4.44
C THR A 88 -4.50 -1.56 -4.97
N GLY A 89 -5.30 -1.52 -6.02
CA GLY A 89 -5.85 -2.72 -6.66
C GLY A 89 -4.75 -3.61 -7.24
N THR A 90 -3.76 -3.03 -7.90
CA THR A 90 -2.62 -3.77 -8.43
C THR A 90 -1.82 -4.43 -7.32
N ALA A 91 -1.58 -3.71 -6.23
CA ALA A 91 -0.85 -4.23 -5.08
C ALA A 91 -1.62 -5.38 -4.42
N GLN A 92 -2.94 -5.27 -4.29
CA GLN A 92 -3.76 -6.35 -3.73
C GLN A 92 -3.65 -7.62 -4.55
N LYS A 93 -3.70 -7.52 -5.87
CA LYS A 93 -3.57 -8.68 -6.74
C LYS A 93 -2.21 -9.37 -6.58
N LYS A 94 -1.15 -8.59 -6.46
CA LYS A 94 0.19 -9.14 -6.23
C LYS A 94 0.28 -9.85 -4.87
N ILE A 95 -0.28 -9.26 -3.83
CA ILE A 95 -0.31 -9.88 -2.51
C ILE A 95 -1.10 -11.17 -2.53
N GLU A 96 -2.27 -11.18 -3.19
CA GLU A 96 -3.08 -12.38 -3.33
C GLU A 96 -2.30 -13.50 -4.03
N SER A 97 -1.51 -13.16 -5.04
CA SER A 97 -0.66 -14.14 -5.73
C SER A 97 0.37 -14.77 -4.80
N PHE A 98 0.97 -13.97 -3.92
CA PHE A 98 1.90 -14.49 -2.91
C PHE A 98 1.20 -15.40 -1.92
N LEU A 99 0.00 -15.05 -1.49
CA LEU A 99 -0.75 -15.82 -0.51
C LEU A 99 -1.29 -17.12 -1.09
N ALA A 100 -1.52 -17.16 -2.39
CA ALA A 100 -2.02 -18.36 -3.09
C ALA A 100 -0.91 -19.36 -3.43
N ALA A 101 0.33 -18.92 -3.43
CA ALA A 101 1.47 -19.76 -3.80
C ALA A 101 1.84 -20.82 -2.76
#